data_b5aab85e7f8f27a5dbaf2538bce44c2b
#
_entry.id   b5aab85e7f8f27a5dbaf2538bce44c2b
#
_cell.length_a   1.000
_cell.length_b   1.000
_cell.length_c   1.000
_cell.angle_alpha   90.00
_cell.angle_beta   90.00
_cell.angle_gamma   90.00
#
_symmetry.space_group_name_H-M   'P 1'
#
loop_
_entity.id
_entity.type
_entity.pdbx_description
1 polymer ?
#
loop_
_entity_poly.entity_id
_entity_poly.type
_entity_poly.pdbx_seq_one_letter_code
_entity_poly.pdbx_strand_id
1 'polypeptide(L)'
;MFYTTAKNDHGLPHDPFKAIIAPRPIGWITSMSVSGAINLAPYSYFNGIKSRPPMVMFASESRKDSLEFVEETKEFVCNLATWDLREQMNHTSAPYPRGVNELSEAGLTPAPCRLVKVPRVAEAPCALECKWLQTVELKDVDGRPMDGWVVFGQVVGVHIDERYIRNGLLDTAAMKPIARGGYHDYSVLTESFTMRRPASVADTAVPAAAREAAKAG
;
A
#
# COMPACT_ATOMS: atom_id res chain seq x y z
N MET A 1 28.54 7.49 2.64
CA MET A 1 28.29 6.87 3.97
C MET A 1 27.92 5.40 3.77
N PHE A 2 28.43 4.51 4.61
CA PHE A 2 28.08 3.09 4.66
C PHE A 2 27.92 2.68 6.12
N TYR A 3 26.92 1.86 6.43
CA TYR A 3 26.75 1.24 7.75
C TYR A 3 26.19 -0.16 7.60
N THR A 4 26.37 -0.99 8.61
CA THR A 4 25.76 -2.33 8.65
C THR A 4 24.48 -2.28 9.45
N THR A 5 23.40 -2.91 8.94
CA THR A 5 22.10 -2.94 9.63
C THR A 5 22.15 -3.63 11.00
N ALA A 6 23.09 -4.59 11.16
CA ALA A 6 23.30 -5.28 12.45
C ALA A 6 23.82 -4.35 13.55
N LYS A 7 24.67 -3.36 13.22
CA LYS A 7 25.21 -2.38 14.17
C LYS A 7 24.39 -1.10 14.24
N ASN A 8 23.69 -0.79 13.16
CA ASN A 8 22.92 0.46 12.96
C ASN A 8 23.76 1.73 13.29
N ASP A 9 25.06 1.68 12.95
CA ASP A 9 26.06 2.68 13.31
C ASP A 9 26.19 3.85 12.29
N HIS A 10 25.05 4.27 11.72
CA HIS A 10 24.98 5.33 10.72
C HIS A 10 25.21 6.74 11.26
N GLY A 11 25.11 6.97 12.58
CA GLY A 11 25.34 8.27 13.22
C GLY A 11 24.25 9.33 12.94
N LEU A 12 23.14 8.97 12.29
CA LEU A 12 22.01 9.86 12.05
C LEU A 12 21.02 9.83 13.24
N PRO A 13 20.24 10.90 13.49
CA PRO A 13 19.26 10.92 14.58
C PRO A 13 18.16 9.87 14.45
N HIS A 14 17.84 9.44 13.20
CA HIS A 14 16.79 8.48 12.89
C HIS A 14 17.26 7.48 11.85
N ASP A 15 16.75 6.25 11.90
CA ASP A 15 17.05 5.21 10.93
C ASP A 15 16.61 5.63 9.52
N PRO A 16 17.54 5.70 8.53
CA PRO A 16 17.25 6.17 7.19
C PRO A 16 16.59 5.13 6.29
N PHE A 17 16.49 3.86 6.70
CA PHE A 17 16.02 2.77 5.84
C PHE A 17 14.66 3.08 5.18
N LYS A 18 13.66 3.49 5.99
CA LYS A 18 12.32 3.79 5.48
C LYS A 18 12.28 5.05 4.58
N ALA A 19 13.27 5.93 4.67
CA ALA A 19 13.41 7.09 3.80
C ALA A 19 13.98 6.72 2.42
N ILE A 20 14.82 5.69 2.35
CA ILE A 20 15.44 5.23 1.10
C ILE A 20 14.41 4.49 0.23
N ILE A 21 13.52 3.72 0.84
CA ILE A 21 12.46 2.97 0.13
C ILE A 21 11.16 3.77 -0.02
N ALA A 22 11.25 5.08 -0.17
CA ALA A 22 10.12 5.99 -0.38
C ALA A 22 10.02 6.39 -1.86
N PRO A 23 8.82 6.79 -2.34
CA PRO A 23 7.53 6.73 -1.67
C PRO A 23 6.94 5.32 -1.69
N ARG A 24 6.31 4.90 -0.59
CA ARG A 24 5.63 3.62 -0.50
C ARG A 24 4.12 3.83 -0.66
N PRO A 25 3.44 3.13 -1.57
CA PRO A 25 1.98 3.17 -1.63
C PRO A 25 1.37 2.66 -0.32
N ILE A 26 0.18 3.15 0.00
CA ILE A 26 -0.54 2.75 1.21
C ILE A 26 -1.65 1.78 0.81
N GLY A 27 -1.59 0.56 1.32
CA GLY A 27 -2.72 -0.34 1.35
C GLY A 27 -3.59 0.01 2.55
N TRP A 28 -4.72 0.68 2.34
CA TRP A 28 -5.69 0.95 3.38
C TRP A 28 -6.66 -0.22 3.45
N ILE A 29 -6.34 -1.17 4.33
CA ILE A 29 -6.92 -2.51 4.31
C ILE A 29 -8.15 -2.56 5.20
N THR A 30 -9.31 -2.89 4.60
CA THR A 30 -10.47 -3.35 5.34
C THR A 30 -10.42 -4.87 5.45
N SER A 31 -10.63 -5.40 6.62
CA SER A 31 -10.81 -6.82 6.91
C SER A 31 -12.02 -7.01 7.83
N MET A 32 -12.52 -8.22 7.92
CA MET A 32 -13.68 -8.54 8.73
C MET A 32 -13.53 -9.92 9.35
N SER A 33 -13.85 -10.05 10.65
CA SER A 33 -13.87 -11.33 11.34
C SER A 33 -15.07 -12.19 10.91
N VAL A 34 -15.05 -13.46 11.25
CA VAL A 34 -16.21 -14.36 11.03
C VAL A 34 -17.46 -13.92 11.82
N SER A 35 -17.31 -13.17 12.91
CA SER A 35 -18.41 -12.60 13.69
C SER A 35 -18.94 -11.28 13.13
N GLY A 36 -18.33 -10.73 12.06
CA GLY A 36 -18.73 -9.48 11.43
C GLY A 36 -18.05 -8.22 12.01
N ALA A 37 -17.09 -8.35 12.91
CA ALA A 37 -16.30 -7.20 13.37
C ALA A 37 -15.42 -6.68 12.22
N ILE A 38 -15.48 -5.38 11.94
CA ILE A 38 -14.72 -4.72 10.87
C ILE A 38 -13.49 -4.08 11.48
N ASN A 39 -12.37 -4.20 10.75
CA ASN A 39 -11.11 -3.51 11.03
C ASN A 39 -10.66 -2.76 9.79
N LEU A 40 -10.13 -1.55 9.95
CA LEU A 40 -9.59 -0.73 8.88
C LEU A 40 -8.24 -0.15 9.32
N ALA A 41 -7.16 -0.55 8.66
CA ALA A 41 -5.82 -0.08 9.01
C ALA A 41 -4.94 0.18 7.77
N PRO A 42 -4.08 1.24 7.79
CA PRO A 42 -3.16 1.54 6.70
C PRO A 42 -1.84 0.77 6.86
N TYR A 43 -1.37 0.20 5.76
CA TYR A 43 -0.09 -0.50 5.62
C TYR A 43 0.76 0.15 4.55
N SER A 44 1.95 0.64 4.93
CA SER A 44 2.88 1.26 3.97
C SER A 44 3.86 0.26 3.34
N TYR A 45 3.93 -0.98 3.81
CA TYR A 45 4.53 -2.09 3.10
C TYR A 45 3.44 -2.78 2.28
N PHE A 46 3.05 -2.14 1.19
CA PHE A 46 1.99 -2.59 0.28
C PHE A 46 2.45 -2.39 -1.16
N ASN A 47 2.15 -3.36 -2.02
CA ASN A 47 2.35 -3.18 -3.46
C ASN A 47 1.54 -4.18 -4.30
N GLY A 48 1.38 -3.86 -5.60
CA GLY A 48 1.01 -4.83 -6.63
C GLY A 48 2.20 -5.69 -7.01
N ILE A 49 2.01 -7.01 -7.12
CA ILE A 49 3.09 -7.97 -7.37
C ILE A 49 2.94 -8.74 -8.67
N LYS A 50 1.75 -8.75 -9.26
CA LYS A 50 1.46 -9.43 -10.53
C LYS A 50 0.28 -8.76 -11.22
N SER A 51 0.31 -8.72 -12.56
CA SER A 51 -0.73 -8.06 -13.36
C SER A 51 -1.80 -9.01 -13.90
N ARG A 52 -1.48 -10.28 -14.14
CA ARG A 52 -2.41 -11.27 -14.74
C ARG A 52 -2.18 -12.67 -14.17
N PRO A 53 -3.07 -13.16 -13.27
CA PRO A 53 -4.11 -12.40 -12.59
C PRO A 53 -3.52 -11.29 -11.72
N PRO A 54 -4.24 -10.19 -11.44
CA PRO A 54 -3.71 -9.11 -10.61
C PRO A 54 -3.61 -9.59 -9.16
N MET A 55 -2.45 -9.33 -8.54
CA MET A 55 -2.17 -9.72 -7.16
C MET A 55 -1.51 -8.57 -6.42
N VAL A 56 -1.83 -8.47 -5.14
CA VAL A 56 -1.27 -7.48 -4.21
C VAL A 56 -0.67 -8.18 -2.99
N MET A 57 0.21 -7.46 -2.29
CA MET A 57 0.68 -7.86 -0.98
C MET A 57 0.65 -6.70 0.00
N PHE A 58 0.48 -6.99 1.27
CA PHE A 58 0.83 -6.07 2.36
C PHE A 58 1.57 -6.82 3.47
N ALA A 59 2.45 -6.10 4.19
CA ALA A 59 3.17 -6.69 5.31
C ALA A 59 2.78 -6.01 6.62
N SER A 60 2.66 -6.84 7.67
CA SER A 60 2.42 -6.45 9.05
C SER A 60 3.63 -6.80 9.91
N GLU A 61 4.12 -5.84 10.70
CA GLU A 61 5.26 -6.03 11.62
C GLU A 61 4.85 -6.73 12.94
N SER A 62 3.59 -7.16 13.06
CA SER A 62 3.07 -8.01 14.17
C SER A 62 1.74 -8.64 13.77
N ARG A 63 1.31 -9.66 14.50
CA ARG A 63 -0.04 -10.21 14.34
C ARG A 63 -1.06 -9.21 14.90
N LYS A 64 -1.87 -8.66 14.01
CA LYS A 64 -2.92 -7.67 14.30
C LYS A 64 -4.25 -8.17 13.74
N ASP A 65 -5.33 -7.51 14.13
CA ASP A 65 -6.68 -7.85 13.69
C ASP A 65 -6.80 -7.96 12.16
N SER A 66 -6.17 -7.07 11.39
CA SER A 66 -6.18 -7.18 9.93
C SER A 66 -5.68 -8.53 9.43
N LEU A 67 -4.57 -9.03 9.99
CA LEU A 67 -3.98 -10.31 9.59
C LEU A 67 -4.89 -11.47 9.96
N GLU A 68 -5.34 -11.48 11.21
CA GLU A 68 -6.20 -12.55 11.73
C GLU A 68 -7.54 -12.62 10.99
N PHE A 69 -8.19 -11.48 10.78
CA PHE A 69 -9.48 -11.42 10.07
C PHE A 69 -9.36 -11.83 8.61
N VAL A 70 -8.25 -11.46 7.94
CA VAL A 70 -7.97 -11.93 6.58
C VAL A 70 -7.77 -13.45 6.56
N GLU A 71 -7.05 -14.00 7.52
CA GLU A 71 -6.84 -15.45 7.61
C GLU A 71 -8.12 -16.21 7.97
N GLU A 72 -9.01 -15.62 8.79
CA GLU A 72 -10.31 -16.20 9.13
C GLU A 72 -11.26 -16.25 7.92
N THR A 73 -11.48 -15.11 7.28
CA THR A 73 -12.52 -14.97 6.25
C THR A 73 -12.02 -15.23 4.84
N LYS A 74 -10.69 -15.24 4.63
CA LYS A 74 -10.03 -15.40 3.33
C LYS A 74 -10.32 -14.25 2.36
N GLU A 75 -10.69 -13.08 2.90
CA GLU A 75 -11.11 -11.91 2.14
C GLU A 75 -10.55 -10.62 2.75
N PHE A 76 -10.29 -9.62 1.91
CA PHE A 76 -9.97 -8.25 2.33
C PHE A 76 -10.20 -7.26 1.19
N VAL A 77 -10.21 -5.98 1.52
CA VAL A 77 -10.33 -4.90 0.54
C VAL A 77 -9.19 -3.92 0.72
N CYS A 78 -8.55 -3.52 -0.40
CA CYS A 78 -7.58 -2.43 -0.41
C CYS A 78 -8.28 -1.17 -0.91
N ASN A 79 -8.43 -0.16 -0.06
CA ASN A 79 -8.99 1.14 -0.42
C ASN A 79 -7.87 2.10 -0.80
N LEU A 80 -8.10 2.97 -1.78
CA LEU A 80 -7.13 3.99 -2.18
C LEU A 80 -7.10 5.12 -1.15
N ALA A 81 -5.97 5.28 -0.47
CA ALA A 81 -5.71 6.41 0.41
C ALA A 81 -5.37 7.66 -0.41
N THR A 82 -6.13 8.75 -0.21
CA THR A 82 -5.99 10.00 -0.95
C THR A 82 -5.71 11.18 -0.03
N TRP A 83 -5.28 12.30 -0.63
CA TRP A 83 -5.11 13.55 0.11
C TRP A 83 -6.36 13.99 0.85
N ASP A 84 -7.54 13.82 0.25
CA ASP A 84 -8.81 14.26 0.83
C ASP A 84 -9.22 13.40 2.03
N LEU A 85 -8.75 12.15 2.09
CA LEU A 85 -9.02 11.18 3.18
C LEU A 85 -7.82 10.97 4.12
N ARG A 86 -6.79 11.82 4.04
CA ARG A 86 -5.53 11.62 4.79
C ARG A 86 -5.70 11.62 6.31
N GLU A 87 -6.58 12.48 6.82
CA GLU A 87 -6.85 12.56 8.27
C GLU A 87 -7.57 11.30 8.77
N GLN A 88 -8.57 10.83 8.04
CA GLN A 88 -9.29 9.60 8.35
C GLN A 88 -8.35 8.39 8.27
N MET A 89 -7.54 8.30 7.22
CA MET A 89 -6.55 7.24 7.07
C MET A 89 -5.55 7.26 8.22
N ASN A 90 -5.06 8.43 8.60
CA ASN A 90 -4.13 8.57 9.71
C ASN A 90 -4.81 8.21 11.05
N HIS A 91 -6.07 8.59 11.24
CA HIS A 91 -6.86 8.24 12.42
C HIS A 91 -6.97 6.71 12.59
N THR A 92 -7.25 5.98 11.52
CA THR A 92 -7.32 4.50 11.54
C THR A 92 -5.96 3.81 11.74
N SER A 93 -4.85 4.54 11.86
CA SER A 93 -3.53 4.00 12.19
C SER A 93 -3.28 3.89 13.70
N ALA A 94 -4.16 4.45 14.53
CA ALA A 94 -4.04 4.41 15.97
C ALA A 94 -4.16 2.97 16.51
N PRO A 95 -3.52 2.64 17.64
CA PRO A 95 -3.60 1.30 18.25
C PRO A 95 -4.92 1.13 19.00
N TYR A 96 -6.00 0.93 18.26
CA TYR A 96 -7.31 0.66 18.84
C TYR A 96 -7.36 -0.71 19.53
N PRO A 97 -8.17 -0.83 20.61
CA PRO A 97 -8.48 -2.13 21.18
C PRO A 97 -9.18 -3.03 20.17
N ARG A 98 -8.96 -4.34 20.28
CA ARG A 98 -9.62 -5.35 19.45
C ARG A 98 -11.16 -5.20 19.50
N GLY A 99 -11.78 -5.26 18.34
CA GLY A 99 -13.23 -5.16 18.18
C GLY A 99 -13.76 -3.73 18.05
N VAL A 100 -12.90 -2.71 18.14
CA VAL A 100 -13.26 -1.36 17.74
C VAL A 100 -13.30 -1.28 16.22
N ASN A 101 -14.32 -0.67 15.67
CA ASN A 101 -14.48 -0.47 14.23
C ASN A 101 -13.87 0.88 13.82
N GLU A 102 -12.60 0.88 13.40
CA GLU A 102 -11.86 2.10 13.05
C GLU A 102 -12.50 2.86 11.89
N LEU A 103 -13.23 2.16 11.00
CA LEU A 103 -13.96 2.80 9.91
C LEU A 103 -15.03 3.74 10.46
N SER A 104 -15.78 3.29 11.47
CA SER A 104 -16.79 4.11 12.16
C SER A 104 -16.15 5.22 12.99
N GLU A 105 -15.06 4.93 13.71
CA GLU A 105 -14.36 5.92 14.54
C GLU A 105 -13.79 7.07 13.68
N ALA A 106 -13.37 6.77 12.45
CA ALA A 106 -12.90 7.77 11.49
C ALA A 106 -14.06 8.51 10.77
N GLY A 107 -15.32 8.22 11.09
CA GLY A 107 -16.48 8.84 10.45
C GLY A 107 -16.66 8.45 8.99
N LEU A 108 -16.19 7.25 8.61
CA LEU A 108 -16.28 6.72 7.25
C LEU A 108 -17.50 5.82 7.09
N THR A 109 -17.96 5.67 5.85
CA THR A 109 -19.15 4.87 5.51
C THR A 109 -18.75 3.52 4.91
N PRO A 110 -19.18 2.39 5.48
CA PRO A 110 -18.99 1.10 4.84
C PRO A 110 -19.90 0.98 3.60
N ALA A 111 -19.32 0.56 2.48
CA ALA A 111 -20.09 0.26 1.28
C ALA A 111 -19.91 -1.22 0.89
N PRO A 112 -20.96 -1.88 0.38
CA PRO A 112 -20.88 -3.29 0.02
C PRO A 112 -19.92 -3.52 -1.17
N CYS A 113 -19.26 -4.65 -1.16
CA CYS A 113 -18.52 -5.22 -2.27
C CYS A 113 -19.42 -6.18 -3.08
N ARG A 114 -18.94 -6.63 -4.25
CA ARG A 114 -19.70 -7.52 -5.14
C ARG A 114 -19.25 -8.98 -5.03
N LEU A 115 -17.98 -9.23 -4.78
CA LEU A 115 -17.35 -10.56 -4.82
C LEU A 115 -16.79 -11.00 -3.47
N VAL A 116 -16.69 -10.08 -2.50
CA VAL A 116 -16.28 -10.36 -1.13
C VAL A 116 -17.30 -9.79 -0.14
N LYS A 117 -17.34 -10.34 1.06
CA LYS A 117 -18.27 -9.88 2.13
C LYS A 117 -17.72 -8.67 2.89
N VAL A 118 -16.41 -8.50 2.89
CA VAL A 118 -15.71 -7.38 3.54
C VAL A 118 -16.12 -6.08 2.86
N PRO A 119 -16.57 -5.04 3.61
CA PRO A 119 -16.95 -3.77 3.02
C PRO A 119 -15.74 -2.96 2.55
N ARG A 120 -15.95 -2.10 1.57
CA ARG A 120 -15.03 -1.04 1.19
C ARG A 120 -15.37 0.26 1.89
N VAL A 121 -14.43 1.20 1.91
CA VAL A 121 -14.68 2.61 2.28
C VAL A 121 -15.44 3.28 1.14
N ALA A 122 -16.65 3.81 1.42
CA ALA A 122 -17.50 4.42 0.39
C ALA A 122 -16.86 5.67 -0.24
N GLU A 123 -16.16 6.45 0.56
CA GLU A 123 -15.52 7.71 0.18
C GLU A 123 -14.23 7.50 -0.64
N ALA A 124 -13.62 6.30 -0.60
CA ALA A 124 -12.44 6.00 -1.39
C ALA A 124 -12.76 5.94 -2.89
N PRO A 125 -12.04 6.68 -3.75
CA PRO A 125 -12.34 6.73 -5.19
C PRO A 125 -12.08 5.41 -5.92
N CYS A 126 -11.23 4.55 -5.35
CA CYS A 126 -10.97 3.20 -5.84
C CYS A 126 -10.84 2.22 -4.71
N ALA A 127 -11.26 0.97 -4.97
CA ALA A 127 -11.04 -0.15 -4.05
C ALA A 127 -10.82 -1.45 -4.82
N LEU A 128 -10.02 -2.34 -4.25
CA LEU A 128 -9.70 -3.66 -4.79
C LEU A 128 -10.29 -4.74 -3.87
N GLU A 129 -11.22 -5.54 -4.37
CA GLU A 129 -11.73 -6.72 -3.68
C GLU A 129 -10.72 -7.86 -3.83
N CYS A 130 -10.27 -8.42 -2.73
CA CYS A 130 -9.21 -9.39 -2.71
C CYS A 130 -9.62 -10.71 -2.04
N LYS A 131 -9.22 -11.82 -2.64
CA LYS A 131 -9.22 -13.14 -2.02
C LYS A 131 -7.81 -13.45 -1.51
N TRP A 132 -7.72 -13.87 -0.27
CA TRP A 132 -6.47 -14.28 0.35
C TRP A 132 -5.87 -15.50 -0.38
N LEU A 133 -4.57 -15.50 -0.58
CA LEU A 133 -3.83 -16.61 -1.18
C LEU A 133 -2.99 -17.35 -0.14
N GLN A 134 -2.18 -16.60 0.58
CA GLN A 134 -1.30 -17.12 1.63
C GLN A 134 -0.80 -15.99 2.52
N THR A 135 -0.33 -16.37 3.71
CA THR A 135 0.45 -15.54 4.61
C THR A 135 1.81 -16.20 4.81
N VAL A 136 2.88 -15.41 4.68
CA VAL A 136 4.25 -15.88 4.87
C VAL A 136 4.83 -15.20 6.10
N GLU A 137 5.25 -16.00 7.09
CA GLU A 137 6.06 -15.53 8.21
C GLU A 137 7.47 -15.18 7.71
N LEU A 138 7.94 -13.98 8.05
CA LEU A 138 9.29 -13.55 7.67
C LEU A 138 10.33 -14.23 8.55
N LYS A 139 11.44 -14.60 7.94
CA LYS A 139 12.61 -15.13 8.61
C LYS A 139 13.83 -14.28 8.29
N ASP A 140 14.76 -14.19 9.25
CA ASP A 140 16.04 -13.54 9.00
C ASP A 140 16.97 -14.42 8.14
N VAL A 141 18.18 -13.92 7.87
CA VAL A 141 19.18 -14.62 7.03
C VAL A 141 19.65 -15.97 7.63
N ASP A 142 19.46 -16.18 8.93
CA ASP A 142 19.79 -17.41 9.63
C ASP A 142 18.58 -18.35 9.72
N GLY A 143 17.43 -17.97 9.13
CA GLY A 143 16.20 -18.76 9.13
C GLY A 143 15.36 -18.64 10.42
N ARG A 144 15.68 -17.69 11.31
CA ARG A 144 14.94 -17.49 12.54
C ARG A 144 13.63 -16.72 12.25
N PRO A 145 12.48 -17.19 12.79
CA PRO A 145 11.22 -16.46 12.64
C PRO A 145 11.33 -15.03 13.21
N MET A 146 10.75 -14.08 12.48
CA MET A 146 10.65 -12.68 12.88
C MET A 146 9.19 -12.34 13.18
N ASP A 147 8.94 -11.34 14.01
CA ASP A 147 7.59 -10.84 14.24
C ASP A 147 7.15 -10.00 13.03
N GLY A 148 6.94 -10.66 11.90
CA GLY A 148 6.57 -10.03 10.64
C GLY A 148 5.94 -11.02 9.66
N TRP A 149 4.87 -10.60 8.99
CA TRP A 149 4.13 -11.44 8.04
C TRP A 149 3.81 -10.67 6.77
N VAL A 150 3.84 -11.37 5.64
CA VAL A 150 3.39 -10.84 4.35
C VAL A 150 2.13 -11.58 3.92
N VAL A 151 1.06 -10.83 3.73
CA VAL A 151 -0.23 -11.32 3.21
C VAL A 151 -0.26 -11.12 1.71
N PHE A 152 -0.60 -12.17 0.98
CA PHE A 152 -0.80 -12.14 -0.47
C PHE A 152 -2.28 -12.32 -0.80
N GLY A 153 -2.79 -11.51 -1.73
CA GLY A 153 -4.16 -11.58 -2.21
C GLY A 153 -4.26 -11.46 -3.72
N GLN A 154 -5.19 -12.21 -4.31
CA GLN A 154 -5.61 -12.00 -5.69
C GLN A 154 -6.73 -10.98 -5.72
N VAL A 155 -6.58 -9.95 -6.54
CA VAL A 155 -7.65 -9.01 -6.84
C VAL A 155 -8.69 -9.69 -7.72
N VAL A 156 -9.92 -9.75 -7.24
CA VAL A 156 -11.04 -10.39 -7.94
C VAL A 156 -12.09 -9.37 -8.41
N GLY A 157 -12.08 -8.16 -7.84
CA GLY A 157 -12.97 -7.06 -8.22
C GLY A 157 -12.27 -5.71 -8.07
N VAL A 158 -12.67 -4.74 -8.87
CA VAL A 158 -12.15 -3.37 -8.84
C VAL A 158 -13.30 -2.40 -8.86
N HIS A 159 -13.35 -1.52 -7.86
CA HIS A 159 -14.24 -0.36 -7.82
C HIS A 159 -13.49 0.87 -8.27
N ILE A 160 -14.09 1.64 -9.14
CA ILE A 160 -13.56 2.92 -9.64
C ILE A 160 -14.70 3.93 -9.65
N ASP A 161 -14.47 5.09 -9.07
CA ASP A 161 -15.35 6.24 -9.22
C ASP A 161 -15.15 6.82 -10.64
N GLU A 162 -16.19 6.70 -11.46
CA GLU A 162 -16.15 7.09 -12.88
C GLU A 162 -15.82 8.57 -13.09
N ARG A 163 -15.99 9.42 -12.08
CA ARG A 163 -15.58 10.84 -12.11
C ARG A 163 -14.10 11.04 -12.39
N TYR A 164 -13.28 10.03 -12.13
CA TYR A 164 -11.84 10.03 -12.39
C TYR A 164 -11.45 9.37 -13.71
N ILE A 165 -12.41 8.92 -14.53
CA ILE A 165 -12.14 8.39 -15.87
C ILE A 165 -12.22 9.56 -16.88
N ARG A 166 -11.09 9.83 -17.53
CA ARG A 166 -10.99 10.88 -18.55
C ARG A 166 -10.42 10.29 -19.84
N ASN A 167 -11.15 10.46 -20.95
CA ASN A 167 -10.72 9.95 -22.27
C ASN A 167 -10.37 8.45 -22.26
N GLY A 168 -11.11 7.64 -21.50
CA GLY A 168 -10.90 6.20 -21.37
C GLY A 168 -9.72 5.79 -20.49
N LEU A 169 -9.09 6.74 -19.79
CA LEU A 169 -7.98 6.50 -18.87
C LEU A 169 -8.36 6.94 -17.45
N LEU A 170 -7.84 6.24 -16.45
CA LEU A 170 -7.97 6.63 -15.06
C LEU A 170 -6.98 7.78 -14.77
N ASP A 171 -7.51 8.94 -14.39
CA ASP A 171 -6.72 10.11 -14.01
C ASP A 171 -6.21 9.96 -12.57
N THR A 172 -5.06 9.30 -12.42
CA THR A 172 -4.47 9.01 -11.11
C THR A 172 -4.12 10.28 -10.35
N ALA A 173 -3.62 11.32 -11.03
CA ALA A 173 -3.25 12.57 -10.39
C ALA A 173 -4.46 13.33 -9.82
N ALA A 174 -5.61 13.28 -10.52
CA ALA A 174 -6.85 13.89 -10.03
C ALA A 174 -7.37 13.25 -8.74
N MET A 175 -7.10 11.96 -8.49
CA MET A 175 -7.44 11.28 -7.25
C MET A 175 -6.52 11.67 -6.09
N LYS A 176 -5.35 12.26 -6.36
CA LYS A 176 -4.35 12.66 -5.37
C LYS A 176 -3.99 11.54 -4.38
N PRO A 177 -3.60 10.34 -4.84
CA PRO A 177 -3.20 9.28 -3.94
C PRO A 177 -2.00 9.73 -3.11
N ILE A 178 -1.98 9.32 -1.83
CA ILE A 178 -0.88 9.60 -0.92
C ILE A 178 0.00 8.36 -0.76
N ALA A 179 1.28 8.61 -0.46
CA ALA A 179 2.26 7.58 -0.20
C ALA A 179 3.11 7.93 1.03
N ARG A 180 3.56 6.91 1.76
CA ARG A 180 4.42 7.10 2.93
C ARG A 180 5.85 7.41 2.49
N GLY A 181 6.38 8.48 3.04
CA GLY A 181 7.78 8.85 2.94
C GLY A 181 8.66 8.23 4.03
N GLY A 182 9.80 8.86 4.30
CA GLY A 182 10.61 8.58 5.47
C GLY A 182 10.02 9.20 6.73
N TYR A 183 10.43 8.69 7.89
CA TYR A 183 10.08 9.23 9.21
C TYR A 183 8.56 9.43 9.39
N HIS A 184 8.09 10.67 9.43
CA HIS A 184 6.67 11.02 9.54
C HIS A 184 6.09 11.60 8.24
N ASP A 185 6.87 11.68 7.17
CA ASP A 185 6.48 12.34 5.94
C ASP A 185 5.54 11.49 5.08
N TYR A 186 4.74 12.18 4.31
CA TYR A 186 3.90 11.64 3.24
C TYR A 186 4.13 12.46 1.98
N SER A 187 3.94 11.86 0.84
CA SER A 187 3.87 12.53 -0.46
C SER A 187 2.48 12.37 -1.07
N VAL A 188 2.11 13.29 -1.93
CA VAL A 188 0.87 13.24 -2.71
C VAL A 188 1.22 13.28 -4.19
N LEU A 189 0.60 12.41 -4.97
CA LEU A 189 0.76 12.42 -6.42
C LEU A 189 -0.24 13.42 -7.02
N THR A 190 0.27 14.57 -7.47
CA THR A 190 -0.52 15.64 -8.10
C THR A 190 -0.25 15.79 -9.59
N GLU A 191 0.84 15.19 -10.06
CA GLU A 191 1.24 15.21 -11.48
C GLU A 191 1.95 13.91 -11.84
N SER A 192 1.95 13.58 -13.13
CA SER A 192 2.66 12.44 -13.67
C SER A 192 3.29 12.79 -15.01
N PHE A 193 4.35 12.10 -15.39
CA PHE A 193 4.98 12.21 -16.69
C PHE A 193 5.01 10.86 -17.41
N THR A 194 5.03 10.90 -18.74
CA THR A 194 5.05 9.68 -19.55
C THR A 194 6.48 9.31 -19.92
N MET A 195 6.87 8.08 -19.61
CA MET A 195 8.11 7.48 -20.09
C MET A 195 7.79 6.14 -20.74
N ARG A 196 8.07 6.01 -22.02
CA ARG A 196 7.85 4.76 -22.76
C ARG A 196 9.03 3.82 -22.53
N ARG A 197 8.73 2.55 -22.29
CA ARG A 197 9.77 1.53 -22.27
C ARG A 197 10.37 1.40 -23.68
N PRO A 198 11.70 1.37 -23.83
CA PRO A 198 12.34 1.13 -25.13
C PRO A 198 11.85 -0.19 -25.75
N ALA A 199 11.52 -0.17 -27.03
CA ALA A 199 11.07 -1.36 -27.75
C ALA A 199 12.22 -2.30 -28.08
N SER A 200 13.44 -1.75 -28.25
CA SER A 200 14.67 -2.51 -28.59
C SER A 200 15.89 -1.93 -27.87
N VAL A 201 17.02 -2.66 -27.88
CA VAL A 201 18.30 -2.18 -27.35
C VAL A 201 18.81 -0.98 -28.13
N ALA A 202 18.49 -0.87 -29.42
CA ALA A 202 18.89 0.28 -30.26
C ALA A 202 18.22 1.60 -29.77
N ASP A 203 17.02 1.50 -29.17
CA ASP A 203 16.28 2.67 -28.65
C ASP A 203 16.78 3.11 -27.25
N THR A 204 17.79 2.43 -26.69
CA THR A 204 18.34 2.71 -25.35
C THR A 204 19.52 3.68 -25.35
N ALA A 205 19.87 4.26 -26.53
CA ALA A 205 20.94 5.23 -26.59
C ALA A 205 20.63 6.47 -25.72
N VAL A 206 21.31 6.56 -24.57
CA VAL A 206 21.22 7.75 -23.71
C VAL A 206 21.82 8.94 -24.48
N PRO A 207 21.10 10.03 -24.68
CA PRO A 207 21.62 11.23 -25.36
C PRO A 207 22.95 11.68 -24.74
N ALA A 208 23.88 12.13 -25.57
CA ALA A 208 25.22 12.54 -25.12
C ALA A 208 25.17 13.59 -23.99
N ALA A 209 24.27 14.56 -24.09
CA ALA A 209 24.05 15.59 -23.08
C ALA A 209 23.66 15.01 -21.69
N ALA A 210 22.86 13.94 -21.64
CA ALA A 210 22.50 13.28 -20.38
C ALA A 210 23.66 12.49 -19.77
N ARG A 211 24.59 12.00 -20.59
CA ARG A 211 25.82 11.32 -20.14
C ARG A 211 26.84 12.30 -19.56
N GLU A 212 26.90 13.52 -20.09
CA GLU A 212 27.77 14.59 -19.60
C GLU A 212 27.25 15.16 -18.27
N ALA A 213 25.95 15.39 -18.14
CA ALA A 213 25.32 15.84 -16.90
C ALA A 213 25.55 14.85 -15.73
N ALA A 214 25.51 13.54 -15.99
CA ALA A 214 25.77 12.51 -14.98
C ALA A 214 27.24 12.37 -14.56
N LYS A 215 28.19 12.98 -15.31
CA LYS A 215 29.62 12.99 -14.98
C LYS A 215 30.06 14.27 -14.25
N ALA A 216 29.21 15.30 -14.26
CA ALA A 216 29.49 16.61 -13.69
C ALA A 216 28.93 16.82 -12.28
N GLY A 217 28.20 15.84 -11.72
CA GLY A 217 27.70 15.79 -10.35
C GLY A 217 28.35 14.65 -9.55
#